data_8a88e8eab2b2ad64dfc6df1df32e8609
#
_entry.id   8a88e8eab2b2ad64dfc6df1df32e8609
#
_cell.length_a   1.000
_cell.length_b   1.000
_cell.length_c   1.000
_cell.angle_alpha   90.00
_cell.angle_beta   90.00
_cell.angle_gamma   90.00
#
_symmetry.space_group_name_H-M   'P 1'
#
loop_
_entity.id
_entity.type
_entity.pdbx_description
1 polymer ?
#
loop_
_entity_poly.entity_id
_entity_poly.type
_entity_poly.pdbx_seq_one_letter_code
_entity_poly.pdbx_strand_id
1 'polypeptide(L)'
;CQIEKSEEQKELLPDTVKNLTARLTKWQDPYDNSYIIRKRMFRDRQREQCSAGSPRKGNWTMAALRMNGGEEKEEKAMEFTGKQIQEARERIAPFVDETPLLRLKALDAYLGCQVYVKAECMQKTGAFKLRGAMNRILTLTDEELSRGIVAASSGNHGRAIAYGARMKGARAVIVMPRTAPEAKKKAIMELGAEVVLCEAPERFEVAERICMERGSTMIPPYDDYDVMAGQGTLGLELMEQCPELSTVIVPASGGGLIGGVSAAVKSVSDHTKVYGAEPSALPRYTESLKAGEPVLVPMKKSLADALVSQRPGLKNFPVVKAYVDGFASVDDPFMLKGMKLLLMEGKVLAEPSACIGIGAVLEGRIPVGKEDKVCFVISGGNLGFEQLEILKDAAQFA
;
A
#
# COMPACT_ATOMS: atom_id res chain seq x y z
N CYS A 1 10.72 5.91 34.49
CA CYS A 1 10.40 5.14 35.67
C CYS A 1 10.09 3.71 35.27
N GLN A 2 11.04 2.80 35.48
CA GLN A 2 10.86 1.37 35.23
C GLN A 2 9.87 0.85 36.29
N ILE A 3 8.80 0.22 35.84
CA ILE A 3 7.98 -0.66 36.67
C ILE A 3 8.18 -2.06 36.09
N GLU A 4 9.23 -2.74 36.54
CA GLU A 4 9.29 -4.20 36.52
C GLU A 4 8.26 -4.70 37.54
N LYS A 5 7.14 -5.23 37.06
CA LYS A 5 6.23 -6.00 37.92
C LYS A 5 6.81 -7.39 38.07
N SER A 6 7.01 -7.82 39.32
CA SER A 6 7.46 -9.17 39.69
C SER A 6 6.54 -10.24 39.11
N GLU A 7 7.06 -11.44 38.91
CA GLU A 7 6.29 -12.58 38.35
C GLU A 7 5.06 -12.98 39.17
N GLU A 8 5.09 -12.75 40.51
CA GLU A 8 3.95 -13.00 41.41
C GLU A 8 2.70 -12.17 41.12
N GLN A 9 2.81 -11.00 40.43
CA GLN A 9 1.63 -10.20 40.07
C GLN A 9 0.95 -10.68 38.76
N LYS A 10 1.54 -11.62 38.04
CA LYS A 10 0.94 -12.20 36.83
C LYS A 10 -0.09 -13.30 37.13
N GLU A 11 -0.04 -13.92 38.29
CA GLU A 11 -0.97 -15.00 38.69
C GLU A 11 -2.36 -14.52 39.12
N LEU A 12 -2.51 -13.25 39.45
CA LEU A 12 -3.77 -12.68 39.98
C LEU A 12 -4.72 -12.12 38.92
N LEU A 13 -4.42 -12.32 37.65
CA LEU A 13 -5.32 -11.88 36.56
C LEU A 13 -6.40 -12.94 36.27
N PRO A 14 -7.68 -12.54 36.11
CA PRO A 14 -8.75 -13.47 35.74
C PRO A 14 -8.42 -14.20 34.43
N ASP A 15 -8.81 -15.48 34.31
CA ASP A 15 -8.52 -16.32 33.13
C ASP A 15 -9.02 -15.74 31.81
N THR A 16 -10.06 -14.93 31.84
CA THR A 16 -10.54 -14.14 30.69
C THR A 16 -9.51 -13.14 30.18
N VAL A 17 -8.71 -12.53 31.08
CA VAL A 17 -7.66 -11.56 30.69
C VAL A 17 -6.43 -12.27 30.18
N LYS A 18 -6.05 -13.43 30.76
CA LYS A 18 -4.94 -14.28 30.26
C LYS A 18 -5.24 -14.81 28.86
N ASN A 19 -6.47 -15.24 28.61
CA ASN A 19 -6.91 -15.71 27.28
C ASN A 19 -6.98 -14.58 26.22
N LEU A 20 -7.33 -13.34 26.63
CA LEU A 20 -7.31 -12.17 25.75
C LEU A 20 -5.87 -11.77 25.37
N THR A 21 -4.97 -11.79 26.37
CA THR A 21 -3.55 -11.45 26.13
C THR A 21 -2.88 -12.49 25.22
N ALA A 22 -3.17 -13.78 25.42
CA ALA A 22 -2.64 -14.86 24.57
C ALA A 22 -3.23 -14.83 23.14
N ARG A 23 -4.45 -14.34 22.96
CA ARG A 23 -5.03 -14.11 21.62
C ARG A 23 -4.46 -12.85 20.94
N LEU A 24 -4.14 -11.81 21.70
CA LEU A 24 -3.56 -10.56 21.18
C LEU A 24 -2.09 -10.74 20.77
N THR A 25 -1.32 -11.61 21.42
CA THR A 25 0.08 -11.90 21.07
C THR A 25 0.23 -12.74 19.78
N LYS A 26 -0.83 -13.40 19.30
CA LYS A 26 -0.83 -14.12 18.01
C LYS A 26 -1.05 -13.23 16.78
N TRP A 27 -1.35 -11.95 16.96
CA TRP A 27 -1.64 -11.01 15.88
C TRP A 27 -0.60 -9.87 15.86
N GLN A 28 0.59 -10.18 15.39
CA GLN A 28 1.63 -9.16 15.11
C GLN A 28 1.69 -8.87 13.60
N ASP A 29 0.68 -8.20 13.07
CA ASP A 29 0.81 -7.57 11.76
C ASP A 29 1.21 -6.09 11.95
N PRO A 30 2.42 -5.70 11.57
CA PRO A 30 2.89 -4.32 11.66
C PRO A 30 2.11 -3.33 10.76
N TYR A 31 1.21 -3.83 9.90
CA TYR A 31 0.38 -3.03 9.00
C TYR A 31 -1.09 -2.94 9.46
N ASP A 32 -1.44 -3.54 10.60
CA ASP A 32 -2.83 -3.55 11.09
C ASP A 32 -3.18 -2.33 11.94
N ASN A 33 -3.71 -1.29 11.30
CA ASN A 33 -4.27 -0.13 11.99
C ASN A 33 -5.43 -0.49 12.96
N SER A 34 -6.16 -1.59 12.72
CA SER A 34 -7.24 -2.02 13.63
C SER A 34 -6.70 -2.59 14.94
N TYR A 35 -5.51 -3.19 14.93
CA TYR A 35 -4.78 -3.61 16.12
C TYR A 35 -4.41 -2.41 16.99
N ILE A 36 -3.97 -1.33 16.36
CA ILE A 36 -3.62 -0.05 16.98
C ILE A 36 -4.85 0.56 17.68
N ILE A 37 -5.97 0.62 16.99
CA ILE A 37 -7.24 1.16 17.52
C ILE A 37 -7.74 0.33 18.70
N ARG A 38 -7.69 -1.02 18.61
CA ARG A 38 -8.10 -1.91 19.70
C ARG A 38 -7.20 -1.81 20.93
N LYS A 39 -5.88 -1.70 20.71
CA LYS A 39 -4.90 -1.51 21.81
C LYS A 39 -5.08 -0.15 22.49
N ARG A 40 -5.45 0.90 21.74
CA ARG A 40 -5.79 2.22 22.26
C ARG A 40 -7.07 2.19 23.09
N MET A 41 -8.15 1.61 22.58
CA MET A 41 -9.41 1.45 23.30
C MET A 41 -9.26 0.62 24.59
N PHE A 42 -8.35 -0.37 24.59
CA PHE A 42 -8.06 -1.18 25.76
C PHE A 42 -7.28 -0.38 26.83
N ARG A 43 -6.29 0.45 26.43
CA ARG A 43 -5.55 1.34 27.35
C ARG A 43 -6.43 2.44 27.93
N ASP A 44 -7.31 3.02 27.12
CA ASP A 44 -8.23 4.07 27.56
C ASP A 44 -9.24 3.51 28.57
N ARG A 45 -9.78 2.30 28.35
CA ARG A 45 -10.61 1.59 29.34
C ARG A 45 -9.88 1.25 30.64
N GLN A 46 -8.60 0.91 30.58
CA GLN A 46 -7.80 0.68 31.80
C GLN A 46 -7.53 1.98 32.57
N ARG A 47 -7.36 3.11 31.88
CA ARG A 47 -7.22 4.42 32.52
C ARG A 47 -8.52 4.88 33.19
N GLU A 48 -9.66 4.67 32.53
CA GLU A 48 -10.97 4.96 33.12
C GLU A 48 -11.28 4.08 34.33
N GLN A 49 -10.89 2.79 34.31
CA GLN A 49 -11.05 1.89 35.48
C GLN A 49 -10.14 2.22 36.65
N CYS A 50 -8.99 2.86 36.41
CA CYS A 50 -8.10 3.31 37.49
C CYS A 50 -8.51 4.67 38.11
N SER A 51 -9.41 5.43 37.45
CA SER A 51 -9.88 6.73 37.93
C SER A 51 -11.26 6.70 38.61
N ALA A 52 -11.98 5.58 38.55
CA ALA A 52 -13.30 5.42 39.13
C ALA A 52 -13.22 4.69 40.50
N GLY A 53 -13.34 5.43 41.58
CA GLY A 53 -13.52 4.89 42.88
C GLY A 53 -14.88 4.19 43.03
N SER A 54 -14.85 2.96 43.53
CA SER A 54 -15.90 2.14 44.19
C SER A 54 -17.26 1.94 43.50
N PRO A 55 -17.75 0.70 43.36
CA PRO A 55 -18.91 0.36 42.55
C PRO A 55 -20.23 0.47 43.31
N ARG A 56 -21.21 1.15 42.72
CA ARG A 56 -22.64 0.96 43.09
C ARG A 56 -23.20 -0.22 42.28
N LYS A 57 -23.76 -1.20 43.00
CA LYS A 57 -24.50 -2.34 42.43
C LYS A 57 -25.74 -1.84 41.65
N GLY A 58 -25.81 -2.11 40.37
CA GLY A 58 -26.99 -1.93 39.54
C GLY A 58 -27.25 -3.21 38.75
N ASN A 59 -28.46 -3.77 38.93
CA ASN A 59 -28.98 -4.96 38.22
C ASN A 59 -29.04 -4.72 36.70
N TRP A 60 -28.40 -5.59 35.95
CA TRP A 60 -28.58 -5.66 34.51
C TRP A 60 -29.33 -6.92 34.11
N THR A 61 -30.60 -6.75 33.72
CA THR A 61 -31.40 -7.78 33.05
C THR A 61 -30.88 -7.97 31.63
N MET A 62 -30.61 -9.22 31.27
CA MET A 62 -30.25 -9.63 29.91
C MET A 62 -31.45 -9.45 28.99
N ALA A 63 -31.42 -8.44 28.13
CA ALA A 63 -32.27 -8.35 26.96
C ALA A 63 -31.58 -9.00 25.76
N ALA A 64 -32.22 -10.03 25.21
CA ALA A 64 -31.70 -10.78 24.08
C ALA A 64 -31.61 -9.90 22.82
N LEU A 65 -30.38 -9.66 22.36
CA LEU A 65 -30.13 -9.12 21.01
C LEU A 65 -30.34 -10.24 20.00
N ARG A 66 -31.50 -10.25 19.35
CA ARG A 66 -31.67 -10.95 18.07
C ARG A 66 -30.90 -10.22 17.00
N MET A 67 -29.85 -10.82 16.53
CA MET A 67 -29.07 -10.35 15.38
C MET A 67 -29.84 -10.70 14.09
N ASN A 68 -30.48 -9.74 13.47
CA ASN A 68 -30.85 -9.81 12.07
C ASN A 68 -29.58 -9.52 11.26
N GLY A 69 -28.85 -10.55 10.90
CA GLY A 69 -27.69 -10.44 10.03
C GLY A 69 -28.07 -10.90 8.63
N GLY A 70 -28.15 -10.00 7.69
CA GLY A 70 -28.33 -10.39 6.29
C GLY A 70 -28.15 -9.29 5.26
N GLU A 71 -28.58 -8.07 5.55
CA GLU A 71 -28.68 -7.04 4.51
C GLU A 71 -27.76 -5.79 4.69
N GLU A 72 -27.21 -5.56 5.88
CA GLU A 72 -26.35 -4.38 6.12
C GLU A 72 -24.89 -4.50 5.65
N LYS A 73 -24.43 -5.69 5.20
CA LYS A 73 -23.03 -5.89 4.80
C LYS A 73 -22.71 -5.50 3.36
N GLU A 74 -23.69 -5.42 2.47
CA GLU A 74 -23.46 -5.06 1.06
C GLU A 74 -23.43 -3.55 0.81
N GLU A 75 -24.19 -2.76 1.55
CA GLU A 75 -24.29 -1.32 1.36
C GLU A 75 -23.03 -0.54 1.80
N LYS A 76 -22.25 -1.05 2.75
CA LYS A 76 -20.98 -0.43 3.19
C LYS A 76 -19.79 -0.64 2.24
N ALA A 77 -19.87 -1.52 1.26
CA ALA A 77 -18.81 -1.80 0.31
C ALA A 77 -18.64 -0.71 -0.77
N MET A 78 -19.61 0.20 -0.91
CA MET A 78 -19.66 1.22 -1.96
C MET A 78 -19.21 2.63 -1.51
N GLU A 79 -18.48 2.75 -0.42
CA GLU A 79 -18.03 4.05 0.11
C GLU A 79 -16.93 4.71 -0.74
N PHE A 80 -16.28 3.96 -1.65
CA PHE A 80 -15.20 4.45 -2.50
C PHE A 80 -15.59 4.38 -3.98
N THR A 81 -15.64 5.53 -4.64
CA THR A 81 -16.12 5.70 -6.02
C THR A 81 -15.20 6.58 -6.87
N GLY A 82 -15.45 6.66 -8.16
CA GLY A 82 -14.74 7.57 -9.07
C GLY A 82 -14.83 9.04 -8.68
N LYS A 83 -15.84 9.45 -7.90
CA LYS A 83 -15.98 10.84 -7.44
C LYS A 83 -14.81 11.28 -6.54
N GLN A 84 -14.46 10.48 -5.53
CA GLN A 84 -13.32 10.81 -4.65
C GLN A 84 -12.00 10.89 -5.44
N ILE A 85 -11.88 10.07 -6.50
CA ILE A 85 -10.69 10.08 -7.37
C ILE A 85 -10.65 11.35 -8.20
N GLN A 86 -11.78 11.80 -8.74
CA GLN A 86 -11.86 13.06 -9.47
C GLN A 86 -11.52 14.27 -8.59
N GLU A 87 -12.09 14.34 -7.38
CA GLU A 87 -11.76 15.35 -6.39
C GLU A 87 -10.27 15.33 -6.01
N ALA A 88 -9.68 14.13 -5.88
CA ALA A 88 -8.25 13.97 -5.63
C ALA A 88 -7.41 14.50 -6.80
N ARG A 89 -7.83 14.23 -8.05
CA ARG A 89 -7.14 14.69 -9.27
C ARG A 89 -7.06 16.23 -9.29
N GLU A 90 -8.17 16.91 -9.09
CA GLU A 90 -8.21 18.37 -9.05
C GLU A 90 -7.29 18.92 -7.95
N ARG A 91 -7.32 18.28 -6.77
CA ARG A 91 -6.52 18.69 -5.61
C ARG A 91 -5.02 18.55 -5.83
N ILE A 92 -4.56 17.43 -6.45
CA ILE A 92 -3.12 17.15 -6.60
C ILE A 92 -2.52 17.67 -7.90
N ALA A 93 -3.31 18.10 -8.88
CA ALA A 93 -2.85 18.55 -10.20
C ALA A 93 -1.65 19.54 -10.16
N PRO A 94 -1.58 20.52 -9.25
CA PRO A 94 -0.43 21.43 -9.19
C PRO A 94 0.87 20.78 -8.68
N PHE A 95 0.79 19.59 -8.08
CA PHE A 95 1.89 18.99 -7.32
C PHE A 95 2.48 17.74 -7.97
N VAL A 96 1.75 17.11 -8.86
CA VAL A 96 2.17 15.86 -9.55
C VAL A 96 2.30 16.10 -11.05
N ASP A 97 3.08 15.25 -11.71
CA ASP A 97 3.14 15.28 -13.16
C ASP A 97 2.08 14.32 -13.75
N GLU A 98 1.46 14.71 -14.85
CA GLU A 98 0.79 13.77 -15.70
C GLU A 98 1.86 12.92 -16.39
N THR A 99 1.99 11.65 -15.98
CA THR A 99 3.03 10.79 -16.49
C THR A 99 2.71 10.28 -17.90
N PRO A 100 3.72 10.04 -18.74
CA PRO A 100 3.46 9.62 -20.12
C PRO A 100 2.90 8.18 -20.18
N LEU A 101 2.02 7.95 -21.14
CA LEU A 101 1.64 6.64 -21.64
C LEU A 101 2.49 6.32 -22.88
N LEU A 102 3.47 5.44 -22.72
CA LEU A 102 4.43 5.09 -23.75
C LEU A 102 3.93 3.90 -24.57
N ARG A 103 3.89 4.00 -25.90
CA ARG A 103 3.64 2.89 -26.82
C ARG A 103 4.98 2.20 -27.16
N LEU A 104 5.21 0.98 -26.66
CA LEU A 104 6.47 0.26 -26.81
C LEU A 104 6.36 -0.87 -27.84
N LYS A 105 6.29 -0.53 -29.13
CA LYS A 105 6.16 -1.50 -30.26
C LYS A 105 7.24 -2.60 -30.26
N ALA A 106 8.45 -2.28 -29.79
CA ALA A 106 9.54 -3.25 -29.67
C ALA A 106 9.21 -4.45 -28.76
N LEU A 107 8.26 -4.29 -27.83
CA LEU A 107 7.85 -5.35 -26.92
C LEU A 107 6.67 -6.19 -27.42
N ASP A 108 5.98 -5.78 -28.48
CA ASP A 108 4.77 -6.47 -28.95
C ASP A 108 5.02 -7.95 -29.28
N ALA A 109 6.12 -8.23 -29.98
CA ALA A 109 6.47 -9.60 -30.40
C ALA A 109 6.82 -10.49 -29.18
N TYR A 110 7.40 -9.91 -28.12
CA TYR A 110 7.75 -10.65 -26.90
C TYR A 110 6.54 -10.97 -26.04
N LEU A 111 5.55 -10.08 -26.01
CA LEU A 111 4.39 -10.17 -25.12
C LEU A 111 3.11 -10.63 -25.84
N GLY A 112 3.12 -10.70 -27.17
CA GLY A 112 1.97 -11.16 -27.95
C GLY A 112 0.77 -10.21 -27.95
N CYS A 113 0.98 -8.91 -27.65
CA CYS A 113 -0.07 -7.89 -27.58
C CYS A 113 0.48 -6.51 -27.97
N GLN A 114 -0.38 -5.51 -28.08
CA GLN A 114 0.03 -4.12 -28.25
C GLN A 114 0.41 -3.52 -26.91
N VAL A 115 1.71 -3.26 -26.68
CA VAL A 115 2.28 -2.88 -25.39
C VAL A 115 2.23 -1.37 -25.15
N TYR A 116 1.58 -0.99 -24.07
CA TYR A 116 1.59 0.36 -23.50
C TYR A 116 2.16 0.33 -22.08
N VAL A 117 2.83 1.40 -21.68
CA VAL A 117 3.43 1.55 -20.35
C VAL A 117 3.02 2.89 -19.75
N LYS A 118 2.33 2.87 -18.63
CA LYS A 118 2.12 4.07 -17.80
C LYS A 118 3.34 4.27 -16.90
N ALA A 119 4.14 5.28 -17.23
CA ALA A 119 5.49 5.44 -16.67
C ALA A 119 5.51 6.23 -15.36
N GLU A 120 4.98 5.68 -14.25
CA GLU A 120 5.07 6.31 -12.92
C GLU A 120 6.49 6.36 -12.37
N CYS A 121 7.44 5.64 -12.95
CA CYS A 121 8.87 5.80 -12.69
C CYS A 121 9.39 7.21 -13.10
N MET A 122 8.65 7.94 -13.94
CA MET A 122 8.96 9.30 -14.35
C MET A 122 8.28 10.37 -13.51
N GLN A 123 7.51 10.01 -12.47
CA GLN A 123 6.91 10.96 -11.54
C GLN A 123 8.00 11.71 -10.76
N LYS A 124 7.75 12.94 -10.30
CA LYS A 124 8.71 13.83 -9.56
C LYS A 124 9.51 13.13 -8.46
N THR A 125 8.93 12.16 -7.77
CA THR A 125 9.64 11.36 -6.76
C THR A 125 10.10 9.99 -7.25
N GLY A 126 9.99 9.73 -8.55
CA GLY A 126 10.38 8.48 -9.19
C GLY A 126 9.41 7.32 -8.94
N ALA A 127 8.19 7.59 -8.45
CA ALA A 127 7.18 6.56 -8.21
C ALA A 127 5.77 7.16 -8.01
N PHE A 128 4.73 6.35 -8.27
CA PHE A 128 3.31 6.68 -8.12
C PHE A 128 2.92 7.18 -6.71
N LYS A 129 3.71 6.82 -5.70
CA LYS A 129 3.41 7.12 -4.29
C LYS A 129 3.17 8.59 -4.01
N LEU A 130 3.73 9.47 -4.83
CA LEU A 130 3.53 10.92 -4.69
C LEU A 130 2.05 11.30 -4.79
N ARG A 131 1.29 10.68 -5.68
CA ARG A 131 -0.13 10.99 -5.89
C ARG A 131 -0.95 10.83 -4.62
N GLY A 132 -0.92 9.65 -4.01
CA GLY A 132 -1.64 9.38 -2.77
C GLY A 132 -1.08 10.12 -1.55
N ALA A 133 0.25 10.29 -1.46
CA ALA A 133 0.88 11.07 -0.41
C ALA A 133 0.42 12.53 -0.46
N MET A 134 0.47 13.17 -1.64
CA MET A 134 0.01 14.54 -1.83
C MET A 134 -1.47 14.68 -1.53
N ASN A 135 -2.32 13.78 -2.04
CA ASN A 135 -3.74 13.85 -1.78
C ASN A 135 -4.04 13.83 -0.28
N ARG A 136 -3.44 12.89 0.47
CA ARG A 136 -3.66 12.80 1.91
C ARG A 136 -3.06 13.99 2.68
N ILE A 137 -1.92 14.52 2.26
CA ILE A 137 -1.34 15.73 2.86
C ILE A 137 -2.24 16.95 2.65
N LEU A 138 -2.83 17.07 1.47
CA LEU A 138 -3.70 18.20 1.11
C LEU A 138 -5.11 18.13 1.75
N THR A 139 -5.49 16.99 2.34
CA THR A 139 -6.72 16.84 3.14
C THR A 139 -6.49 17.11 4.63
N LEU A 140 -5.24 17.31 5.06
CA LEU A 140 -4.95 17.70 6.45
C LEU A 140 -5.32 19.16 6.70
N THR A 141 -5.82 19.44 7.90
CA THR A 141 -6.04 20.81 8.38
C THR A 141 -4.71 21.53 8.64
N ASP A 142 -4.72 22.85 8.67
CA ASP A 142 -3.51 23.64 9.00
C ASP A 142 -2.97 23.30 10.39
N GLU A 143 -3.85 22.97 11.34
CA GLU A 143 -3.46 22.51 12.67
C GLU A 143 -2.71 21.14 12.61
N GLU A 144 -3.22 20.17 11.86
CA GLU A 144 -2.55 18.88 11.66
C GLU A 144 -1.20 19.04 10.95
N LEU A 145 -1.13 19.88 9.91
CA LEU A 145 0.11 20.20 9.21
C LEU A 145 1.14 20.87 10.13
N SER A 146 0.72 21.77 11.01
CA SER A 146 1.61 22.47 11.97
C SER A 146 2.26 21.49 12.96
N ARG A 147 1.55 20.44 13.37
CA ARG A 147 2.06 19.37 14.25
C ARG A 147 3.02 18.40 13.53
N GLY A 148 2.98 18.41 12.17
CA GLY A 148 3.85 17.60 11.33
C GLY A 148 3.29 16.23 10.97
N ILE A 149 4.01 15.53 10.10
CA ILE A 149 3.61 14.29 9.46
C ILE A 149 4.62 13.19 9.78
N VAL A 150 4.14 11.97 10.00
CA VAL A 150 5.00 10.80 10.25
C VAL A 150 4.69 9.70 9.23
N ALA A 151 5.71 9.02 8.73
CA ALA A 151 5.55 7.81 7.92
C ALA A 151 6.58 6.75 8.29
N ALA A 152 6.17 5.48 8.29
CA ALA A 152 7.04 4.34 8.50
C ALA A 152 7.39 3.70 7.15
N SER A 153 8.43 4.20 6.46
CA SER A 153 8.83 3.69 5.14
C SER A 153 10.24 4.12 4.74
N SER A 154 11.05 3.17 4.28
CA SER A 154 12.39 3.44 3.73
C SER A 154 12.42 3.60 2.20
N GLY A 155 11.28 3.47 1.53
CA GLY A 155 11.19 3.47 0.07
C GLY A 155 10.36 4.63 -0.50
N ASN A 156 9.67 4.33 -1.60
CA ASN A 156 8.89 5.29 -2.39
C ASN A 156 7.88 6.12 -1.58
N HIS A 157 7.25 5.52 -0.55
CA HIS A 157 6.29 6.24 0.28
C HIS A 157 6.96 7.28 1.19
N GLY A 158 8.06 6.91 1.86
CA GLY A 158 8.83 7.86 2.70
C GLY A 158 9.33 9.06 1.91
N ARG A 159 9.84 8.81 0.68
CA ARG A 159 10.28 9.86 -0.24
C ARG A 159 9.11 10.76 -0.68
N ALA A 160 7.95 10.18 -0.97
CA ALA A 160 6.76 10.92 -1.35
C ALA A 160 6.23 11.81 -0.21
N ILE A 161 6.21 11.30 1.03
CA ILE A 161 5.82 12.08 2.21
C ILE A 161 6.79 13.22 2.48
N ALA A 162 8.11 12.96 2.42
CA ALA A 162 9.12 14.00 2.61
C ALA A 162 8.97 15.13 1.58
N TYR A 163 8.78 14.76 0.30
CA TYR A 163 8.53 15.73 -0.77
C TYR A 163 7.24 16.54 -0.54
N GLY A 164 6.13 15.86 -0.27
CA GLY A 164 4.84 16.51 -0.08
C GLY A 164 4.81 17.43 1.15
N ALA A 165 5.42 17.01 2.26
CA ALA A 165 5.58 17.84 3.45
C ALA A 165 6.39 19.11 3.15
N ARG A 166 7.53 18.98 2.42
CA ARG A 166 8.32 20.13 1.96
C ARG A 166 7.50 21.10 1.13
N MET A 167 6.68 20.62 0.20
CA MET A 167 5.83 21.45 -0.66
C MET A 167 4.79 22.23 0.14
N LYS A 168 4.38 21.72 1.30
CA LYS A 168 3.40 22.36 2.21
C LYS A 168 4.06 23.11 3.38
N GLY A 169 5.39 23.16 3.44
CA GLY A 169 6.11 23.76 4.57
C GLY A 169 5.90 23.03 5.90
N ALA A 170 5.44 21.78 5.87
CA ALA A 170 5.20 20.97 7.04
C ALA A 170 6.46 20.16 7.43
N ARG A 171 6.63 19.88 8.73
CA ARG A 171 7.69 18.97 9.20
C ARG A 171 7.30 17.53 8.88
N ALA A 172 8.27 16.73 8.43
CA ALA A 172 8.08 15.30 8.23
C ALA A 172 9.11 14.48 9.02
N VAL A 173 8.66 13.38 9.61
CA VAL A 173 9.50 12.37 10.24
C VAL A 173 9.30 11.05 9.51
N ILE A 174 10.39 10.50 8.98
CA ILE A 174 10.39 9.21 8.29
C ILE A 174 11.11 8.18 9.15
N VAL A 175 10.35 7.21 9.64
CA VAL A 175 10.89 6.09 10.44
C VAL A 175 11.36 4.99 9.49
N MET A 176 12.66 4.66 9.58
CA MET A 176 13.34 3.72 8.68
C MET A 176 14.09 2.65 9.46
N PRO A 177 14.22 1.42 8.91
CA PRO A 177 15.11 0.44 9.52
C PRO A 177 16.58 0.88 9.39
N ARG A 178 17.40 0.56 10.41
CA ARG A 178 18.85 0.84 10.40
C ARG A 178 19.54 0.24 9.18
N THR A 179 19.04 -0.90 8.71
CA THR A 179 19.54 -1.62 7.52
C THR A 179 19.17 -0.96 6.19
N ALA A 180 18.40 0.14 6.19
CA ALA A 180 18.07 0.84 4.95
C ALA A 180 19.35 1.40 4.27
N PRO A 181 19.47 1.29 2.94
CA PRO A 181 20.61 1.83 2.20
C PRO A 181 20.83 3.33 2.47
N GLU A 182 22.10 3.73 2.64
CA GLU A 182 22.46 5.14 2.90
C GLU A 182 21.94 6.10 1.82
N ALA A 183 21.96 5.68 0.56
CA ALA A 183 21.41 6.48 -0.54
C ALA A 183 19.91 6.81 -0.34
N LYS A 184 19.12 5.86 0.18
CA LYS A 184 17.69 6.09 0.46
C LYS A 184 17.50 7.05 1.66
N LYS A 185 18.33 6.92 2.70
CA LYS A 185 18.30 7.84 3.86
C LYS A 185 18.65 9.26 3.43
N LYS A 186 19.77 9.41 2.69
CA LYS A 186 20.25 10.69 2.17
C LYS A 186 19.20 11.37 1.30
N ALA A 187 18.58 10.66 0.37
CA ALA A 187 17.53 11.19 -0.51
C ALA A 187 16.32 11.74 0.26
N ILE A 188 15.95 11.12 1.39
CA ILE A 188 14.85 11.60 2.26
C ILE A 188 15.29 12.84 3.04
N MET A 189 16.52 12.87 3.58
CA MET A 189 17.07 14.01 4.33
C MET A 189 17.25 15.24 3.43
N GLU A 190 17.68 15.06 2.17
CA GLU A 190 17.79 16.13 1.17
C GLU A 190 16.43 16.77 0.83
N LEU A 191 15.33 16.07 1.04
CA LEU A 191 13.97 16.62 0.96
C LEU A 191 13.54 17.38 2.23
N GLY A 192 14.40 17.46 3.25
CA GLY A 192 14.17 18.19 4.48
C GLY A 192 13.44 17.41 5.57
N ALA A 193 13.26 16.11 5.42
CA ALA A 193 12.62 15.28 6.44
C ALA A 193 13.62 14.81 7.51
N GLU A 194 13.16 14.72 8.76
CA GLU A 194 13.85 14.05 9.85
C GLU A 194 13.81 12.53 9.62
N VAL A 195 14.95 11.85 9.73
CA VAL A 195 15.04 10.40 9.64
C VAL A 195 15.27 9.81 11.03
N VAL A 196 14.35 8.94 11.47
CA VAL A 196 14.48 8.18 12.72
C VAL A 196 14.76 6.72 12.40
N LEU A 197 15.87 6.18 12.91
CA LEU A 197 16.30 4.81 12.65
C LEU A 197 15.89 3.87 13.80
N CYS A 198 15.32 2.72 13.45
CA CYS A 198 14.92 1.68 14.41
C CYS A 198 15.20 0.28 13.85
N GLU A 199 14.92 -0.75 14.62
CA GLU A 199 14.88 -2.12 14.11
C GLU A 199 13.67 -2.30 13.16
N ALA A 200 13.83 -3.12 12.13
CA ALA A 200 12.83 -3.25 11.06
C ALA A 200 11.43 -3.64 11.56
N PRO A 201 11.24 -4.53 12.56
CA PRO A 201 9.93 -4.87 13.10
C PRO A 201 9.28 -3.73 13.89
N GLU A 202 10.08 -2.82 14.48
CA GLU A 202 9.62 -1.77 15.40
C GLU A 202 9.13 -0.50 14.70
N ARG A 203 9.34 -0.38 13.38
CA ARG A 203 9.15 0.88 12.64
C ARG A 203 7.77 1.51 12.80
N PHE A 204 6.71 0.70 12.89
CA PHE A 204 5.35 1.21 13.08
C PHE A 204 5.11 1.65 14.52
N GLU A 205 5.60 0.89 15.49
CA GLU A 205 5.50 1.25 16.91
C GLU A 205 6.27 2.55 17.22
N VAL A 206 7.48 2.69 16.64
CA VAL A 206 8.27 3.93 16.77
C VAL A 206 7.55 5.12 16.13
N ALA A 207 6.98 4.93 14.94
CA ALA A 207 6.23 5.98 14.26
C ALA A 207 4.99 6.41 15.04
N GLU A 208 4.22 5.46 15.61
CA GLU A 208 3.07 5.74 16.47
C GLU A 208 3.47 6.49 17.74
N ARG A 209 4.57 6.08 18.36
CA ARG A 209 5.08 6.78 19.55
C ARG A 209 5.40 8.24 19.24
N ILE A 210 6.06 8.52 18.10
CA ILE A 210 6.35 9.88 17.65
C ILE A 210 5.04 10.66 17.41
N CYS A 211 4.04 10.03 16.78
CA CYS A 211 2.74 10.67 16.59
C CYS A 211 2.08 11.05 17.94
N MET A 212 2.12 10.14 18.93
CA MET A 212 1.55 10.42 20.24
C MET A 212 2.32 11.53 21.01
N GLU A 213 3.65 11.51 20.94
CA GLU A 213 4.50 12.48 21.63
C GLU A 213 4.41 13.88 21.03
N ARG A 214 4.34 13.98 19.70
CA ARG A 214 4.37 15.26 18.97
C ARG A 214 2.98 15.73 18.51
N GLY A 215 1.94 14.92 18.68
CA GLY A 215 0.60 15.17 18.12
C GLY A 215 0.56 15.12 16.59
N SER A 216 1.58 14.53 15.94
CA SER A 216 1.72 14.47 14.48
C SER A 216 0.78 13.47 13.84
N THR A 217 0.50 13.64 12.53
CA THR A 217 -0.39 12.76 11.78
C THR A 217 0.38 11.67 11.05
N MET A 218 0.02 10.39 11.31
CA MET A 218 0.54 9.26 10.55
C MET A 218 -0.14 9.19 9.18
N ILE A 219 0.65 9.11 8.11
CA ILE A 219 0.14 8.81 6.76
C ILE A 219 0.59 7.40 6.36
N PRO A 220 -0.36 6.44 6.23
CA PRO A 220 -0.04 5.07 5.87
C PRO A 220 0.31 4.94 4.38
N PRO A 221 1.09 3.90 3.99
CA PRO A 221 1.53 3.72 2.60
C PRO A 221 0.42 3.23 1.65
N TYR A 222 -0.73 2.79 2.17
CA TYR A 222 -1.89 2.32 1.41
C TYR A 222 -3.16 2.40 2.27
N ASP A 223 -3.67 1.61 2.97
CA ASP A 223 -4.89 1.39 3.77
C ASP A 223 -5.61 2.68 4.27
N ASP A 224 -5.82 3.62 3.35
CA ASP A 224 -6.43 4.93 3.56
C ASP A 224 -7.14 5.36 2.27
N TYR A 225 -8.38 5.82 2.36
CA TYR A 225 -9.18 6.19 1.19
C TYR A 225 -8.63 7.42 0.45
N ASP A 226 -8.08 8.41 1.16
CA ASP A 226 -7.46 9.57 0.51
C ASP A 226 -6.18 9.17 -0.22
N VAL A 227 -5.36 8.29 0.39
CA VAL A 227 -4.19 7.72 -0.29
C VAL A 227 -4.61 6.95 -1.53
N MET A 228 -5.64 6.09 -1.43
CA MET A 228 -6.15 5.30 -2.55
C MET A 228 -6.73 6.18 -3.66
N ALA A 229 -7.49 7.23 -3.32
CA ALA A 229 -8.04 8.19 -4.27
C ALA A 229 -6.94 8.91 -5.06
N GLY A 230 -5.89 9.37 -4.37
CA GLY A 230 -4.73 9.96 -5.03
C GLY A 230 -4.05 9.00 -6.01
N GLN A 231 -3.89 7.71 -5.65
CA GLN A 231 -3.34 6.70 -6.56
C GLN A 231 -4.27 6.45 -7.76
N GLY A 232 -5.58 6.51 -7.55
CA GLY A 232 -6.59 6.32 -8.59
C GLY A 232 -6.53 7.35 -9.71
N THR A 233 -5.98 8.55 -9.47
CA THR A 233 -5.84 9.59 -10.49
C THR A 233 -5.05 9.15 -11.72
N LEU A 234 -4.11 8.21 -11.54
CA LEU A 234 -3.39 7.54 -12.62
C LEU A 234 -4.35 6.79 -13.57
N GLY A 235 -5.38 6.14 -13.02
CA GLY A 235 -6.38 5.43 -13.83
C GLY A 235 -7.22 6.36 -14.70
N LEU A 236 -7.58 7.55 -14.20
CA LEU A 236 -8.27 8.57 -15.01
C LEU A 236 -7.37 9.07 -16.15
N GLU A 237 -6.10 9.39 -15.85
CA GLU A 237 -5.12 9.78 -16.89
C GLU A 237 -4.96 8.70 -17.96
N LEU A 238 -4.90 7.42 -17.57
CA LEU A 238 -4.79 6.30 -18.51
C LEU A 238 -5.95 6.26 -19.50
N MET A 239 -7.18 6.39 -18.98
CA MET A 239 -8.38 6.31 -19.81
C MET A 239 -8.55 7.53 -20.71
N GLU A 240 -8.01 8.69 -20.33
CA GLU A 240 -7.96 9.86 -21.22
C GLU A 240 -6.87 9.73 -22.29
N GLN A 241 -5.68 9.22 -21.92
CA GLN A 241 -4.56 9.05 -22.85
C GLN A 241 -4.81 7.92 -23.86
N CYS A 242 -5.56 6.87 -23.51
CA CYS A 242 -5.93 5.78 -24.40
C CYS A 242 -7.25 5.12 -23.98
N PRO A 243 -8.40 5.65 -24.40
CA PRO A 243 -9.73 5.09 -24.05
C PRO A 243 -9.97 3.67 -24.53
N GLU A 244 -9.18 3.22 -25.52
CA GLU A 244 -9.33 1.92 -26.17
C GLU A 244 -8.50 0.80 -25.52
N LEU A 245 -7.92 1.03 -24.34
CA LEU A 245 -7.22 -0.01 -23.62
C LEU A 245 -8.16 -1.18 -23.29
N SER A 246 -7.76 -2.39 -23.69
CA SER A 246 -8.50 -3.61 -23.36
C SER A 246 -8.13 -4.14 -21.97
N THR A 247 -6.89 -3.90 -21.55
CA THR A 247 -6.36 -4.46 -20.28
C THR A 247 -5.37 -3.51 -19.62
N VAL A 248 -5.50 -3.35 -18.30
CA VAL A 248 -4.54 -2.65 -17.44
C VAL A 248 -4.01 -3.63 -16.39
N ILE A 249 -2.68 -3.77 -16.31
CA ILE A 249 -2.03 -4.68 -15.35
C ILE A 249 -1.27 -3.84 -14.31
N VAL A 250 -1.60 -4.04 -13.04
CA VAL A 250 -1.15 -3.20 -11.93
C VAL A 250 -0.40 -4.01 -10.90
N PRO A 251 0.82 -3.61 -10.48
CA PRO A 251 1.52 -4.22 -9.35
C PRO A 251 0.71 -4.11 -8.05
N ALA A 252 0.55 -5.21 -7.33
CA ALA A 252 -0.29 -5.29 -6.14
C ALA A 252 0.50 -5.69 -4.88
N SER A 253 0.39 -4.88 -3.82
CA SER A 253 0.88 -5.16 -2.47
C SER A 253 -0.26 -4.95 -1.47
N GLY A 254 -0.28 -3.88 -0.69
CA GLY A 254 -1.36 -3.56 0.24
C GLY A 254 -2.68 -3.15 -0.42
N GLY A 255 -2.67 -2.80 -1.72
CA GLY A 255 -3.86 -2.58 -2.53
C GLY A 255 -4.23 -1.13 -2.84
N GLY A 256 -3.52 -0.13 -2.28
CA GLY A 256 -3.85 1.28 -2.52
C GLY A 256 -3.75 1.70 -3.99
N LEU A 257 -2.74 1.20 -4.73
CA LEU A 257 -2.59 1.49 -6.15
C LEU A 257 -3.69 0.81 -6.98
N ILE A 258 -3.75 -0.52 -6.88
CA ILE A 258 -4.69 -1.29 -7.71
C ILE A 258 -6.15 -0.96 -7.37
N GLY A 259 -6.50 -0.73 -6.10
CA GLY A 259 -7.84 -0.32 -5.69
C GLY A 259 -8.23 1.03 -6.30
N GLY A 260 -7.34 2.02 -6.21
CA GLY A 260 -7.57 3.33 -6.83
C GLY A 260 -7.67 3.25 -8.36
N VAL A 261 -6.72 2.59 -9.02
CA VAL A 261 -6.69 2.47 -10.48
C VAL A 261 -7.90 1.70 -11.01
N SER A 262 -8.27 0.57 -10.38
CA SER A 262 -9.42 -0.22 -10.83
C SER A 262 -10.73 0.54 -10.68
N ALA A 263 -10.95 1.22 -9.54
CA ALA A 263 -12.13 2.04 -9.36
C ALA A 263 -12.19 3.21 -10.37
N ALA A 264 -11.05 3.84 -10.69
CA ALA A 264 -10.99 4.89 -11.71
C ALA A 264 -11.33 4.34 -13.10
N VAL A 265 -10.68 3.26 -13.53
CA VAL A 265 -10.92 2.64 -14.83
C VAL A 265 -12.39 2.22 -14.97
N LYS A 266 -12.93 1.50 -13.98
CA LYS A 266 -14.33 1.03 -14.01
C LYS A 266 -15.36 2.16 -13.91
N SER A 267 -14.98 3.35 -13.43
CA SER A 267 -15.89 4.51 -13.43
C SER A 267 -16.08 5.14 -14.81
N VAL A 268 -15.21 4.83 -15.78
CA VAL A 268 -15.24 5.42 -17.13
C VAL A 268 -15.25 4.40 -18.27
N SER A 269 -15.02 3.10 -17.97
CA SER A 269 -14.97 2.04 -18.97
C SER A 269 -15.42 0.69 -18.40
N ASP A 270 -16.50 0.13 -18.99
CA ASP A 270 -16.98 -1.20 -18.64
C ASP A 270 -16.23 -2.32 -19.36
N HIS A 271 -15.58 -2.03 -20.49
CA HIS A 271 -14.89 -3.03 -21.33
C HIS A 271 -13.43 -3.26 -20.90
N THR A 272 -12.76 -2.29 -20.30
CA THR A 272 -11.37 -2.39 -19.88
C THR A 272 -11.22 -3.30 -18.68
N LYS A 273 -10.45 -4.38 -18.80
CA LYS A 273 -10.13 -5.29 -17.69
C LYS A 273 -8.96 -4.77 -16.87
N VAL A 274 -9.02 -4.97 -15.56
CA VAL A 274 -7.94 -4.62 -14.63
C VAL A 274 -7.47 -5.85 -13.89
N TYR A 275 -6.19 -6.19 -14.06
CA TYR A 275 -5.55 -7.32 -13.37
C TYR A 275 -4.50 -6.85 -12.39
N GLY A 276 -4.44 -7.54 -11.25
CA GLY A 276 -3.36 -7.39 -10.28
C GLY A 276 -2.23 -8.40 -10.52
N ALA A 277 -0.99 -7.97 -10.32
CA ALA A 277 0.16 -8.85 -10.30
C ALA A 277 0.87 -8.75 -8.94
N GLU A 278 1.07 -9.89 -8.27
CA GLU A 278 1.72 -10.01 -6.97
C GLU A 278 2.80 -11.09 -6.98
N PRO A 279 3.85 -11.01 -6.13
CA PRO A 279 4.86 -12.07 -6.05
C PRO A 279 4.26 -13.40 -5.61
N SER A 280 4.62 -14.51 -6.28
CA SER A 280 4.22 -15.87 -5.86
C SER A 280 4.71 -16.22 -4.45
N ALA A 281 5.80 -15.61 -4.02
CA ALA A 281 6.31 -15.70 -2.65
C ALA A 281 5.35 -15.09 -1.60
N LEU A 282 4.50 -14.13 -2.01
CA LEU A 282 3.56 -13.39 -1.15
C LEU A 282 2.19 -13.26 -1.85
N PRO A 283 1.43 -14.35 -2.05
CA PRO A 283 0.19 -14.39 -2.83
C PRO A 283 -1.02 -13.89 -2.01
N ARG A 284 -0.91 -12.68 -1.43
CA ARG A 284 -1.87 -12.17 -0.45
C ARG A 284 -3.26 -11.92 -1.01
N TYR A 285 -3.36 -11.41 -2.23
CA TYR A 285 -4.67 -11.20 -2.88
C TYR A 285 -5.27 -12.51 -3.37
N THR A 286 -4.46 -13.38 -3.98
CA THR A 286 -4.90 -14.71 -4.40
C THR A 286 -5.51 -15.49 -3.23
N GLU A 287 -4.84 -15.50 -2.07
CA GLU A 287 -5.33 -16.22 -0.89
C GLU A 287 -6.52 -15.50 -0.22
N SER A 288 -6.48 -14.17 -0.14
CA SER A 288 -7.57 -13.39 0.46
C SER A 288 -8.87 -13.45 -0.35
N LEU A 289 -8.78 -13.44 -1.68
CA LEU A 289 -9.96 -13.58 -2.55
C LEU A 289 -10.58 -14.98 -2.45
N LYS A 290 -9.78 -16.04 -2.33
CA LYS A 290 -10.25 -17.40 -2.04
C LYS A 290 -10.95 -17.50 -0.69
N ALA A 291 -10.39 -16.85 0.34
CA ALA A 291 -10.95 -16.82 1.68
C ALA A 291 -12.19 -15.89 1.80
N GLY A 292 -12.38 -14.95 0.87
CA GLY A 292 -13.42 -13.92 0.91
C GLY A 292 -13.12 -12.74 1.85
N GLU A 293 -11.99 -12.78 2.57
CA GLU A 293 -11.53 -11.77 3.54
C GLU A 293 -10.00 -11.61 3.49
N PRO A 294 -9.43 -10.48 3.99
CA PRO A 294 -8.00 -10.29 4.05
C PRO A 294 -7.31 -11.32 4.95
N VAL A 295 -6.45 -12.16 4.38
CA VAL A 295 -5.65 -13.16 5.12
C VAL A 295 -4.18 -12.78 5.16
N LEU A 296 -3.51 -13.15 6.25
CA LEU A 296 -2.09 -12.97 6.44
C LEU A 296 -1.33 -14.13 5.79
N VAL A 297 -0.49 -13.85 4.80
CA VAL A 297 0.41 -14.85 4.22
C VAL A 297 1.77 -14.85 4.91
N PRO A 298 2.47 -16.00 5.01
CA PRO A 298 3.81 -16.06 5.58
C PRO A 298 4.79 -15.17 4.81
N MET A 299 5.66 -14.45 5.55
CA MET A 299 6.71 -13.65 4.93
C MET A 299 7.73 -14.57 4.24
N LYS A 300 7.88 -14.37 2.94
CA LYS A 300 8.91 -15.01 2.12
C LYS A 300 9.69 -13.95 1.36
N LYS A 301 10.97 -14.23 1.08
CA LYS A 301 11.81 -13.34 0.27
C LYS A 301 11.34 -13.33 -1.18
N SER A 302 11.30 -12.14 -1.77
CA SER A 302 11.12 -11.89 -3.19
C SER A 302 11.99 -10.70 -3.58
N LEU A 303 12.38 -10.62 -4.83
CA LEU A 303 13.09 -9.48 -5.43
C LEU A 303 12.15 -8.27 -5.63
N ALA A 304 10.84 -8.45 -5.49
CA ALA A 304 9.83 -7.40 -5.51
C ALA A 304 9.80 -6.62 -4.16
N ASP A 305 10.87 -5.90 -3.83
CA ASP A 305 11.12 -5.23 -2.55
C ASP A 305 10.09 -4.14 -2.19
N ALA A 306 9.36 -3.61 -3.16
CA ALA A 306 8.25 -2.68 -2.93
C ALA A 306 6.89 -3.38 -2.77
N LEU A 307 6.80 -4.70 -2.93
CA LEU A 307 5.56 -5.50 -2.83
C LEU A 307 5.59 -6.48 -1.64
N VAL A 308 5.96 -5.99 -0.45
CA VAL A 308 6.26 -6.83 0.74
C VAL A 308 5.14 -6.88 1.79
N SER A 309 3.97 -6.32 1.54
CA SER A 309 2.84 -6.45 2.46
C SER A 309 2.42 -7.92 2.57
N GLN A 310 2.20 -8.42 3.79
CA GLN A 310 1.77 -9.79 4.03
C GLN A 310 0.25 -9.98 3.91
N ARG A 311 -0.51 -8.87 3.86
CA ARG A 311 -1.96 -8.87 3.81
C ARG A 311 -2.46 -7.68 2.97
N PRO A 312 -3.60 -7.79 2.29
CA PRO A 312 -4.33 -6.62 1.78
C PRO A 312 -4.70 -5.64 2.89
N GLY A 313 -4.76 -4.35 2.57
CA GLY A 313 -5.34 -3.36 3.48
C GLY A 313 -6.82 -3.64 3.71
N LEU A 314 -7.31 -3.34 4.91
CA LEU A 314 -8.71 -3.60 5.29
C LEU A 314 -9.69 -2.71 4.50
N LYS A 315 -9.32 -1.45 4.26
CA LYS A 315 -10.08 -0.51 3.44
C LYS A 315 -9.93 -0.80 1.95
N ASN A 316 -8.77 -1.32 1.54
CA ASN A 316 -8.47 -1.56 0.13
C ASN A 316 -9.12 -2.85 -0.39
N PHE A 317 -9.21 -3.89 0.43
CA PHE A 317 -9.69 -5.21 -0.01
C PHE A 317 -11.11 -5.18 -0.58
N PRO A 318 -12.11 -4.54 0.07
CA PRO A 318 -13.46 -4.44 -0.51
C PRO A 318 -13.49 -3.76 -1.87
N VAL A 319 -12.70 -2.70 -2.06
CA VAL A 319 -12.60 -1.96 -3.34
C VAL A 319 -11.98 -2.85 -4.41
N VAL A 320 -10.87 -3.51 -4.09
CA VAL A 320 -10.20 -4.44 -5.00
C VAL A 320 -11.11 -5.61 -5.38
N LYS A 321 -11.82 -6.19 -4.42
CA LYS A 321 -12.78 -7.27 -4.66
C LYS A 321 -13.92 -6.85 -5.60
N ALA A 322 -14.33 -5.58 -5.55
CA ALA A 322 -15.42 -5.05 -6.36
C ALA A 322 -15.00 -4.71 -7.81
N TYR A 323 -13.77 -4.22 -8.01
CA TYR A 323 -13.38 -3.59 -9.27
C TYR A 323 -12.28 -4.31 -10.05
N VAL A 324 -11.59 -5.31 -9.47
CA VAL A 324 -10.49 -6.01 -10.13
C VAL A 324 -10.96 -7.31 -10.76
N ASP A 325 -10.64 -7.53 -12.03
CA ASP A 325 -11.10 -8.68 -12.81
C ASP A 325 -10.32 -9.98 -12.49
N GLY A 326 -9.12 -9.89 -11.92
CA GLY A 326 -8.34 -11.07 -11.53
C GLY A 326 -6.94 -10.74 -11.01
N PHE A 327 -6.25 -11.78 -10.50
CA PHE A 327 -4.89 -11.68 -9.97
C PHE A 327 -3.98 -12.75 -10.55
N ALA A 328 -2.72 -12.38 -10.75
CA ALA A 328 -1.63 -13.28 -11.09
C ALA A 328 -0.56 -13.25 -10.00
N SER A 329 -0.22 -14.43 -9.46
CA SER A 329 0.98 -14.64 -8.65
C SER A 329 2.14 -14.99 -9.57
N VAL A 330 3.23 -14.20 -9.54
CA VAL A 330 4.33 -14.19 -10.50
C VAL A 330 5.64 -14.58 -9.82
N ASP A 331 6.41 -15.44 -10.45
CA ASP A 331 7.72 -15.84 -9.96
C ASP A 331 8.80 -14.79 -10.30
N ASP A 332 9.74 -14.59 -9.38
CA ASP A 332 10.82 -13.60 -9.53
C ASP A 332 11.57 -13.65 -10.86
N PRO A 333 11.92 -14.83 -11.44
CA PRO A 333 12.58 -14.90 -12.75
C PRO A 333 11.82 -14.21 -13.89
N PHE A 334 10.49 -14.38 -13.94
CA PHE A 334 9.67 -13.73 -14.97
C PHE A 334 9.57 -12.22 -14.77
N MET A 335 9.50 -11.76 -13.51
CA MET A 335 9.57 -10.34 -13.19
C MET A 335 10.90 -9.72 -13.65
N LEU A 336 12.04 -10.38 -13.40
CA LEU A 336 13.34 -9.94 -13.86
C LEU A 336 13.48 -9.96 -15.39
N LYS A 337 12.92 -10.97 -16.05
CA LYS A 337 12.84 -11.01 -17.52
C LYS A 337 12.05 -9.82 -18.05
N GLY A 338 10.93 -9.47 -17.42
CA GLY A 338 10.15 -8.26 -17.72
C GLY A 338 10.97 -6.97 -17.52
N MET A 339 11.71 -6.87 -16.42
CA MET A 339 12.60 -5.72 -16.17
C MET A 339 13.69 -5.60 -17.22
N LYS A 340 14.33 -6.72 -17.61
CA LYS A 340 15.36 -6.74 -18.65
C LYS A 340 14.79 -6.30 -20.01
N LEU A 341 13.63 -6.83 -20.41
CA LEU A 341 12.97 -6.43 -21.66
C LEU A 341 12.61 -4.95 -21.66
N LEU A 342 12.04 -4.45 -20.56
CA LEU A 342 11.66 -3.05 -20.44
C LEU A 342 12.88 -2.13 -20.56
N LEU A 343 13.99 -2.49 -19.92
CA LEU A 343 15.24 -1.73 -19.96
C LEU A 343 15.88 -1.79 -21.36
N MET A 344 16.07 -3.00 -21.91
CA MET A 344 16.88 -3.22 -23.10
C MET A 344 16.13 -2.90 -24.39
N GLU A 345 14.84 -3.22 -24.47
CA GLU A 345 14.03 -3.00 -25.66
C GLU A 345 13.11 -1.79 -25.51
N GLY A 346 12.52 -1.60 -24.33
CA GLY A 346 11.64 -0.46 -24.03
C GLY A 346 12.36 0.83 -23.71
N LYS A 347 13.66 0.79 -23.33
CA LYS A 347 14.48 1.93 -22.89
C LYS A 347 13.92 2.67 -21.69
N VAL A 348 13.17 1.95 -20.84
CA VAL A 348 12.57 2.48 -19.61
C VAL A 348 13.24 1.82 -18.41
N LEU A 349 13.78 2.64 -17.51
CA LEU A 349 14.37 2.21 -16.25
C LEU A 349 13.28 2.10 -15.18
N ALA A 350 13.14 0.91 -14.58
CA ALA A 350 12.13 0.62 -13.57
C ALA A 350 12.69 -0.30 -12.47
N GLU A 351 12.15 -0.17 -11.25
CA GLU A 351 12.46 -1.11 -10.17
C GLU A 351 11.85 -2.50 -10.42
N PRO A 352 12.43 -3.61 -9.90
CA PRO A 352 11.94 -4.96 -10.14
C PRO A 352 10.43 -5.11 -9.88
N SER A 353 9.96 -4.62 -8.74
CA SER A 353 8.55 -4.63 -8.34
C SER A 353 7.59 -4.04 -9.37
N ALA A 354 8.03 -3.02 -10.11
CA ALA A 354 7.23 -2.35 -11.12
C ALA A 354 7.06 -3.19 -12.40
N CYS A 355 7.96 -4.15 -12.64
CA CYS A 355 7.97 -4.98 -13.85
C CYS A 355 7.17 -6.29 -13.70
N ILE A 356 6.56 -6.52 -12.53
CA ILE A 356 5.85 -7.76 -12.23
C ILE A 356 4.66 -8.02 -13.17
N GLY A 357 3.98 -6.96 -13.63
CA GLY A 357 2.90 -7.08 -14.62
C GLY A 357 3.37 -7.64 -15.97
N ILE A 358 4.55 -7.22 -16.45
CA ILE A 358 5.18 -7.77 -17.65
C ILE A 358 5.53 -9.24 -17.40
N GLY A 359 6.07 -9.55 -16.23
CA GLY A 359 6.35 -10.93 -15.81
C GLY A 359 5.10 -11.81 -15.82
N ALA A 360 3.95 -11.30 -15.42
CA ALA A 360 2.68 -12.04 -15.43
C ALA A 360 2.25 -12.50 -16.84
N VAL A 361 2.49 -11.68 -17.85
CA VAL A 361 2.20 -12.03 -19.24
C VAL A 361 3.25 -13.00 -19.79
N LEU A 362 4.55 -12.77 -19.50
CA LEU A 362 5.63 -13.68 -19.92
C LEU A 362 5.49 -15.09 -19.32
N GLU A 363 4.96 -15.20 -18.09
CA GLU A 363 4.68 -16.48 -17.43
C GLU A 363 3.36 -17.12 -17.90
N GLY A 364 2.59 -16.44 -18.75
CA GLY A 364 1.29 -16.92 -19.23
C GLY A 364 0.18 -16.89 -18.17
N ARG A 365 0.34 -16.13 -17.09
CA ARG A 365 -0.65 -16.03 -16.01
C ARG A 365 -1.81 -15.10 -16.33
N ILE A 366 -1.57 -14.11 -17.19
CA ILE A 366 -2.61 -13.22 -17.70
C ILE A 366 -2.66 -13.43 -19.22
N PRO A 367 -3.78 -13.96 -19.76
CA PRO A 367 -3.91 -14.19 -21.17
C PRO A 367 -4.08 -12.86 -21.92
N VAL A 368 -3.34 -12.69 -23.01
CA VAL A 368 -3.42 -11.55 -23.93
C VAL A 368 -3.35 -12.00 -25.37
N GLY A 369 -3.94 -11.24 -26.28
CA GLY A 369 -3.94 -11.51 -27.73
C GLY A 369 -3.33 -10.36 -28.53
N LYS A 370 -3.02 -10.59 -29.83
CA LYS A 370 -2.34 -9.63 -30.70
C LYS A 370 -3.07 -8.29 -30.82
N GLU A 371 -4.38 -8.32 -30.77
CA GLU A 371 -5.22 -7.12 -30.92
C GLU A 371 -5.44 -6.40 -29.59
N ASP A 372 -5.08 -7.04 -28.47
CA ASP A 372 -5.25 -6.45 -27.15
C ASP A 372 -4.29 -5.27 -26.96
N LYS A 373 -4.84 -4.12 -26.56
CA LYS A 373 -4.09 -2.95 -26.09
C LYS A 373 -3.87 -3.07 -24.59
N VAL A 374 -2.68 -3.53 -24.20
CA VAL A 374 -2.35 -3.85 -22.81
C VAL A 374 -1.46 -2.77 -22.20
N CYS A 375 -1.92 -2.14 -21.14
CA CYS A 375 -1.13 -1.18 -20.37
C CYS A 375 -0.54 -1.83 -19.10
N PHE A 376 0.78 -1.75 -18.99
CA PHE A 376 1.52 -2.10 -17.78
C PHE A 376 1.79 -0.84 -16.95
N VAL A 377 1.33 -0.82 -15.69
CA VAL A 377 1.64 0.28 -14.78
C VAL A 377 3.05 0.07 -14.22
N ILE A 378 4.00 0.87 -14.68
CA ILE A 378 5.37 0.87 -14.18
C ILE A 378 5.46 1.79 -12.98
N SER A 379 5.18 1.22 -11.82
CA SER A 379 4.84 1.92 -10.58
C SER A 379 5.97 2.74 -9.95
N GLY A 380 7.24 2.45 -10.28
CA GLY A 380 8.40 3.18 -9.78
C GLY A 380 9.72 2.79 -10.45
N GLY A 381 10.72 3.65 -10.27
CA GLY A 381 12.08 3.47 -10.81
C GLY A 381 13.19 3.80 -9.82
N ASN A 382 12.89 3.88 -8.52
CA ASN A 382 13.85 4.22 -7.46
C ASN A 382 14.71 3.01 -7.04
N LEU A 383 15.59 2.58 -7.92
CA LEU A 383 16.51 1.47 -7.68
C LEU A 383 17.96 1.96 -7.50
N GLY A 384 18.76 1.17 -6.78
CA GLY A 384 20.21 1.35 -6.71
C GLY A 384 20.92 0.57 -7.81
N PHE A 385 22.21 0.89 -8.06
CA PHE A 385 23.01 0.17 -9.04
C PHE A 385 23.14 -1.33 -8.71
N GLU A 386 23.13 -1.68 -7.43
CA GLU A 386 23.18 -3.07 -6.96
C GLU A 386 21.99 -3.88 -7.45
N GLN A 387 20.83 -3.24 -7.59
CA GLN A 387 19.62 -3.89 -8.12
C GLN A 387 19.70 -4.12 -9.65
N LEU A 388 20.52 -3.34 -10.37
CA LEU A 388 20.78 -3.59 -11.80
C LEU A 388 21.73 -4.79 -12.00
N GLU A 389 22.59 -5.08 -11.06
CA GLU A 389 23.48 -6.25 -11.13
C GLU A 389 22.73 -7.58 -11.19
N ILE A 390 21.53 -7.64 -10.57
CA ILE A 390 20.64 -8.79 -10.63
C ILE A 390 20.29 -9.18 -12.10
N LEU A 391 20.29 -8.19 -13.01
CA LEU A 391 20.02 -8.44 -14.43
C LEU A 391 21.14 -9.19 -15.17
N LYS A 392 22.36 -9.25 -14.62
CA LYS A 392 23.46 -10.04 -15.18
C LYS A 392 23.14 -11.54 -15.12
N ASP A 393 22.52 -11.98 -14.01
CA ASP A 393 22.13 -13.37 -13.81
C ASP A 393 20.82 -13.73 -14.53
N ALA A 394 20.02 -12.74 -14.88
CA ALA A 394 18.78 -12.94 -15.67
C ALA A 394 19.05 -13.47 -17.10
N ALA A 395 20.29 -13.52 -17.56
CA ALA A 395 20.68 -14.22 -18.79
C ALA A 395 20.49 -15.75 -18.72
N GLN A 396 20.43 -16.33 -17.52
CA GLN A 396 20.20 -17.76 -17.30
C GLN A 396 18.73 -18.18 -17.46
N PHE A 397 17.81 -17.18 -17.55
CA PHE A 397 16.37 -17.41 -17.70
C PHE A 397 15.87 -17.12 -19.12
N ALA A 398 16.79 -17.24 -20.12
CA ALA A 398 16.46 -17.05 -21.54
C ALA A 398 15.63 -18.21 -22.10
#